data_a890033fcceaad9920d190f3b0294e65
#
_entry.id   a890033fcceaad9920d190f3b0294e65
#
_cell.length_a   1.000
_cell.length_b   1.000
_cell.length_c   1.000
_cell.angle_alpha   90.00
_cell.angle_beta   90.00
_cell.angle_gamma   90.00
#
_symmetry.space_group_name_H-M   'P 1'
#
loop_
_entity.id
_entity.type
_entity.pdbx_description
1 polymer ?
#
loop_
_entity_poly.entity_id
_entity_poly.type
_entity_poly.pdbx_seq_one_letter_code
_entity_poly.pdbx_strand_id
1 'polypeptide(L)'
;MFESQLTRIPASRVPITDMSDGTVTREWYRYLFNIFTLSGGGQANSAASSSMGQDLAPLYTPQVDAKRHGVFYDTSTQSAAVINTAYPITINSTSISEGVYIGAPTSRVYVDRIGTYNFQFSIQLVKASANAKHVYIWYRVNGADAANSATKVTLAGNGAAVVAAWNFVVELNAGDYF
;
A
#
# COMPACT_ATOMS: atom_id res chain seq x y z
N MET A 1 13.22 17.45 43.81
CA MET A 1 14.25 17.91 42.85
C MET A 1 15.26 16.78 42.74
N PHE A 2 15.13 15.89 41.78
CA PHE A 2 16.06 14.78 41.57
C PHE A 2 17.17 15.32 40.67
N GLU A 3 18.36 15.55 41.24
CA GLU A 3 19.55 15.81 40.44
C GLU A 3 19.81 14.59 39.53
N SER A 4 19.79 14.81 38.23
CA SER A 4 20.29 13.82 37.29
C SER A 4 21.78 13.62 37.55
N GLN A 5 22.15 12.53 38.21
CA GLN A 5 23.54 12.13 38.38
C GLN A 5 24.11 11.79 37.01
N LEU A 6 24.65 12.79 36.34
CA LEU A 6 25.45 12.59 35.13
C LEU A 6 26.53 11.57 35.41
N THR A 7 26.51 10.47 34.67
CA THR A 7 27.52 9.41 34.74
C THR A 7 28.86 10.01 34.33
N ARG A 8 29.74 10.33 35.27
CA ARG A 8 31.09 10.80 34.96
C ARG A 8 32.03 9.63 34.77
N ILE A 9 32.82 9.70 33.71
CA ILE A 9 33.92 8.76 33.48
C ILE A 9 34.89 8.90 34.66
N PRO A 10 35.30 7.79 35.32
CA PRO A 10 36.30 7.84 36.40
C PRO A 10 37.57 8.53 35.91
N ALA A 11 38.24 9.25 36.84
CA ALA A 11 39.48 9.94 36.47
C ALA A 11 40.54 8.94 36.02
N SER A 12 41.43 9.34 35.11
CA SER A 12 42.46 8.48 34.49
C SER A 12 43.42 7.84 35.51
N ARG A 13 43.45 8.35 36.75
CA ARG A 13 44.24 7.77 37.83
C ARG A 13 43.56 6.66 38.59
N VAL A 14 42.25 6.44 38.40
CA VAL A 14 41.52 5.36 39.05
C VAL A 14 41.71 4.09 38.23
N PRO A 15 42.42 3.11 38.77
CA PRO A 15 42.60 1.83 38.06
C PRO A 15 41.25 1.12 37.86
N ILE A 16 41.13 0.40 36.79
CA ILE A 16 39.89 -0.37 36.48
C ILE A 16 39.70 -1.49 37.48
N THR A 17 40.78 -2.11 37.87
CA THR A 17 40.80 -3.23 38.83
C THR A 17 41.61 -2.89 40.07
N ASP A 18 41.16 -3.34 41.23
CA ASP A 18 41.93 -3.32 42.46
C ASP A 18 43.05 -4.34 42.36
N MET A 19 44.29 -3.93 42.59
CA MET A 19 45.45 -4.81 42.48
C MET A 19 45.56 -5.83 43.63
N SER A 20 44.78 -5.62 44.69
CA SER A 20 44.83 -6.50 45.87
C SER A 20 43.97 -7.76 45.71
N ASP A 21 42.85 -7.66 45.00
CA ASP A 21 41.91 -8.77 44.86
C ASP A 21 41.43 -9.01 43.39
N GLY A 22 41.89 -8.18 42.42
CA GLY A 22 41.53 -8.30 41.04
C GLY A 22 40.10 -7.93 40.69
N THR A 23 39.33 -7.35 41.63
CA THR A 23 37.96 -6.94 41.39
C THR A 23 37.90 -5.56 40.68
N VAL A 24 36.79 -5.25 40.02
CA VAL A 24 36.59 -3.94 39.44
C VAL A 24 36.43 -2.91 40.54
N THR A 25 37.21 -1.79 40.49
CA THR A 25 37.11 -0.74 41.46
C THR A 25 35.70 -0.14 41.50
N ARG A 26 35.30 0.35 42.67
CA ARG A 26 33.94 0.87 42.94
C ARG A 26 33.51 1.98 41.94
N GLU A 27 34.43 2.85 41.58
CA GLU A 27 34.18 3.97 40.63
C GLU A 27 33.90 3.45 39.23
N TRP A 28 34.70 2.49 38.74
CA TRP A 28 34.50 1.85 37.45
C TRP A 28 33.26 0.96 37.43
N TYR A 29 33.00 0.22 38.52
CA TYR A 29 31.79 -0.58 38.63
C TYR A 29 30.53 0.30 38.52
N ARG A 30 30.48 1.42 39.22
CA ARG A 30 29.33 2.35 39.15
C ARG A 30 29.18 2.96 37.75
N TYR A 31 30.28 3.33 37.11
CA TYR A 31 30.26 3.86 35.76
C TYR A 31 29.74 2.83 34.75
N LEU A 32 30.28 1.63 34.74
CA LEU A 32 29.87 0.55 33.86
C LEU A 32 28.41 0.13 34.12
N PHE A 33 28.01 0.04 35.37
CA PHE A 33 26.64 -0.27 35.75
C PHE A 33 25.66 0.78 35.28
N ASN A 34 26.01 2.06 35.38
CA ASN A 34 25.16 3.14 34.87
C ASN A 34 25.07 3.11 33.34
N ILE A 35 26.18 2.88 32.61
CA ILE A 35 26.13 2.70 31.17
C ILE A 35 25.27 1.50 30.81
N PHE A 36 25.45 0.37 31.50
CA PHE A 36 24.66 -0.83 31.26
C PHE A 36 23.15 -0.58 31.47
N THR A 37 22.77 0.13 32.53
CA THR A 37 21.37 0.48 32.77
C THR A 37 20.83 1.48 31.74
N LEU A 38 21.64 2.46 31.33
CA LEU A 38 21.26 3.42 30.28
C LEU A 38 21.14 2.78 28.90
N SER A 39 21.94 1.73 28.63
CA SER A 39 21.84 0.98 27.35
C SER A 39 20.79 -0.12 27.37
N GLY A 40 19.97 -0.22 28.42
CA GLY A 40 18.88 -1.21 28.52
C GLY A 40 19.32 -2.59 29.01
N GLY A 41 20.54 -2.72 29.56
CA GLY A 41 21.13 -3.99 30.03
C GLY A 41 20.92 -4.29 31.51
N GLY A 42 20.04 -3.62 32.21
CA GLY A 42 19.67 -3.92 33.61
C GLY A 42 18.20 -4.26 33.71
N GLN A 43 17.77 -4.72 34.88
CA GLN A 43 16.34 -4.87 35.18
C GLN A 43 15.64 -3.58 34.77
N ALA A 44 14.89 -3.68 33.69
CA ALA A 44 14.17 -2.56 33.15
C ALA A 44 13.40 -1.84 34.27
N ASN A 45 13.76 -0.61 34.58
CA ASN A 45 12.76 0.32 35.02
C ASN A 45 11.72 0.34 33.90
N SER A 46 10.65 -0.39 34.07
CA SER A 46 9.58 -0.55 33.08
C SER A 46 9.03 0.78 32.58
N ALA A 47 9.26 1.85 33.32
CA ALA A 47 8.90 3.21 32.93
C ALA A 47 9.87 3.84 31.91
N ALA A 48 11.18 3.57 31.97
CA ALA A 48 12.14 4.16 31.02
C ALA A 48 12.18 3.38 29.68
N SER A 49 12.02 2.07 29.72
CA SER A 49 11.92 1.27 28.50
C SER A 49 10.57 1.44 27.81
N SER A 50 9.49 1.73 28.55
CA SER A 50 8.20 2.04 27.97
C SER A 50 8.16 3.42 27.30
N SER A 51 8.88 4.44 27.83
CA SER A 51 8.92 5.76 27.20
C SER A 51 9.76 5.74 25.92
N MET A 52 10.92 5.09 25.90
CA MET A 52 11.71 4.95 24.67
C MET A 52 10.99 4.07 23.61
N GLY A 53 10.28 3.04 24.05
CA GLY A 53 9.48 2.21 23.15
C GLY A 53 8.26 2.95 22.61
N GLN A 54 7.67 3.85 23.40
CA GLN A 54 6.54 4.69 22.96
C GLN A 54 6.97 5.84 22.04
N ASP A 55 8.14 6.43 22.25
CA ASP A 55 8.67 7.49 21.39
C ASP A 55 9.18 6.95 20.02
N LEU A 56 9.59 5.69 19.97
CA LEU A 56 10.00 5.05 18.73
C LEU A 56 8.86 4.28 18.05
N ALA A 57 7.78 3.97 18.77
CA ALA A 57 6.62 3.28 18.22
C ALA A 57 6.00 4.01 17.00
N PRO A 58 5.91 5.36 16.95
CA PRO A 58 5.46 6.05 15.74
C PRO A 58 6.46 5.99 14.58
N LEU A 59 7.76 5.78 14.86
CA LEU A 59 8.81 5.66 13.85
C LEU A 59 8.95 4.22 13.34
N TYR A 60 8.51 3.25 14.13
CA TYR A 60 8.59 1.82 13.84
C TYR A 60 7.24 1.11 13.75
N THR A 61 6.12 1.82 13.79
CA THR A 61 4.96 1.23 13.15
C THR A 61 5.34 1.08 11.69
N PRO A 62 5.58 -0.14 11.17
CA PRO A 62 5.52 -0.30 9.74
C PRO A 62 4.13 0.26 9.40
N GLN A 63 4.07 1.39 8.75
CA GLN A 63 2.93 1.67 7.93
C GLN A 63 2.94 0.52 6.93
N VAL A 64 2.32 -0.57 7.32
CA VAL A 64 1.83 -1.53 6.35
C VAL A 64 0.81 -0.70 5.59
N ASP A 65 1.31 -0.02 4.58
CA ASP A 65 0.46 0.56 3.55
C ASP A 65 -0.30 -0.64 3.01
N ALA A 66 -1.45 -0.87 3.61
CA ALA A 66 -2.31 -1.98 3.24
C ALA A 66 -2.53 -1.80 1.75
N LYS A 67 -1.92 -2.70 0.96
CA LYS A 67 -1.94 -2.62 -0.49
C LYS A 67 -3.39 -2.54 -0.92
N ARG A 68 -3.77 -1.43 -1.54
CA ARG A 68 -5.11 -1.25 -2.04
C ARG A 68 -5.31 -2.15 -3.24
N HIS A 69 -6.28 -3.02 -3.18
CA HIS A 69 -6.55 -3.98 -4.24
C HIS A 69 -8.03 -4.37 -4.28
N GLY A 70 -8.47 -4.82 -5.43
CA GLY A 70 -9.81 -5.34 -5.60
C GLY A 70 -9.88 -6.28 -6.80
N VAL A 71 -10.78 -7.25 -6.71
CA VAL A 71 -11.12 -8.16 -7.80
C VAL A 71 -12.62 -8.08 -8.01
N PHE A 72 -12.99 -7.63 -9.20
CA PHE A 72 -14.36 -7.35 -9.59
C PHE A 72 -14.68 -8.08 -10.89
N TYR A 73 -15.93 -8.48 -11.07
CA TYR A 73 -16.38 -9.14 -12.29
C TYR A 73 -17.85 -8.89 -12.56
N ASP A 74 -18.27 -9.18 -13.78
CA ASP A 74 -19.67 -9.17 -14.17
C ASP A 74 -20.07 -10.56 -14.66
N THR A 75 -21.25 -11.01 -14.24
CA THR A 75 -21.83 -12.32 -14.62
C THR A 75 -22.88 -12.20 -15.71
N SER A 76 -23.15 -10.98 -16.17
CA SER A 76 -24.18 -10.70 -17.18
C SER A 76 -23.56 -10.41 -18.56
N THR A 77 -24.36 -10.59 -19.60
CA THR A 77 -24.00 -10.15 -20.95
C THR A 77 -24.39 -8.71 -21.16
N GLN A 78 -23.44 -7.86 -21.52
CA GLN A 78 -23.66 -6.46 -21.86
C GLN A 78 -23.61 -6.29 -23.38
N SER A 79 -24.49 -5.47 -23.94
CA SER A 79 -24.59 -5.26 -25.40
C SER A 79 -24.44 -3.80 -25.75
N ALA A 80 -23.60 -3.51 -26.75
CA ALA A 80 -23.51 -2.20 -27.41
C ALA A 80 -24.51 -2.16 -28.56
N ALA A 81 -25.69 -1.60 -28.31
CA ALA A 81 -26.82 -1.63 -29.27
C ALA A 81 -26.65 -0.65 -30.44
N VAL A 82 -25.99 0.48 -30.23
CA VAL A 82 -25.85 1.55 -31.22
C VAL A 82 -24.38 1.74 -31.59
N ILE A 83 -24.08 1.80 -32.88
CA ILE A 83 -22.72 2.08 -33.36
C ILE A 83 -22.29 3.53 -33.02
N ASN A 84 -21.00 3.74 -32.88
CA ASN A 84 -20.39 5.03 -32.54
C ASN A 84 -20.93 5.67 -31.24
N THR A 85 -21.43 4.84 -30.35
CA THR A 85 -21.90 5.25 -29.02
C THR A 85 -21.05 4.59 -27.95
N ALA A 86 -20.60 5.35 -26.98
CA ALA A 86 -19.86 4.85 -25.84
C ALA A 86 -20.80 4.17 -24.83
N TYR A 87 -20.46 2.96 -24.44
CA TYR A 87 -21.15 2.21 -23.39
C TYR A 87 -20.20 1.95 -22.24
N PRO A 88 -20.54 2.36 -21.02
CA PRO A 88 -19.74 2.01 -19.86
C PRO A 88 -19.86 0.50 -19.58
N ILE A 89 -18.75 -0.13 -19.29
CA ILE A 89 -18.75 -1.52 -18.81
C ILE A 89 -19.15 -1.49 -17.35
N THR A 90 -20.18 -2.24 -17.00
CA THR A 90 -20.68 -2.36 -15.62
C THR A 90 -20.10 -3.60 -14.94
N ILE A 91 -20.09 -3.60 -13.63
CA ILE A 91 -19.57 -4.66 -12.79
C ILE A 91 -20.64 -4.97 -11.73
N ASN A 92 -21.00 -6.24 -11.55
CA ASN A 92 -22.06 -6.62 -10.61
C ASN A 92 -21.58 -7.40 -9.39
N SER A 93 -20.29 -7.77 -9.34
CA SER A 93 -19.78 -8.66 -8.31
C SER A 93 -18.39 -8.27 -7.83
N THR A 94 -18.14 -8.45 -6.55
CA THR A 94 -16.86 -8.24 -5.89
C THR A 94 -16.40 -9.55 -5.26
N SER A 95 -15.18 -9.99 -5.57
CA SER A 95 -14.53 -11.12 -4.91
C SER A 95 -13.67 -10.68 -3.74
N ILE A 96 -12.83 -9.68 -3.97
CA ILE A 96 -11.94 -9.09 -2.97
C ILE A 96 -11.99 -7.58 -3.10
N SER A 97 -11.98 -6.87 -1.97
CA SER A 97 -11.99 -5.40 -1.95
C SER A 97 -11.30 -4.90 -0.69
N GLU A 98 -10.20 -4.19 -0.86
CA GLU A 98 -9.47 -3.51 0.21
C GLU A 98 -9.09 -2.11 -0.26
N GLY A 99 -9.84 -1.10 0.19
CA GLY A 99 -9.62 0.30 -0.20
C GLY A 99 -9.88 0.63 -1.67
N VAL A 100 -10.43 -0.32 -2.43
CA VAL A 100 -10.91 -0.16 -3.82
C VAL A 100 -12.28 -0.80 -3.91
N TYR A 101 -13.30 -0.11 -4.40
CA TYR A 101 -14.69 -0.60 -4.35
C TYR A 101 -15.54 -0.12 -5.53
N ILE A 102 -16.56 -0.90 -5.88
CA ILE A 102 -17.56 -0.52 -6.90
C ILE A 102 -18.50 0.51 -6.28
N GLY A 103 -18.73 1.61 -6.99
CA GLY A 103 -19.68 2.63 -6.59
C GLY A 103 -20.94 2.67 -7.46
N ALA A 104 -21.68 3.74 -7.34
CA ALA A 104 -22.86 4.02 -8.17
C ALA A 104 -22.55 5.12 -9.19
N PRO A 105 -22.80 4.89 -10.51
CA PRO A 105 -23.22 3.65 -11.13
C PRO A 105 -22.15 2.56 -11.07
N THR A 106 -22.52 1.31 -11.25
CA THR A 106 -21.63 0.15 -11.11
C THR A 106 -20.54 0.02 -12.17
N SER A 107 -20.44 0.98 -13.06
CA SER A 107 -19.32 1.17 -14.00
C SER A 107 -18.15 1.97 -13.41
N ARG A 108 -18.19 2.31 -12.12
CA ARG A 108 -17.18 3.12 -11.44
C ARG A 108 -16.52 2.33 -10.34
N VAL A 109 -15.20 2.30 -10.38
CA VAL A 109 -14.37 1.73 -9.32
C VAL A 109 -13.66 2.87 -8.61
N TYR A 110 -13.95 3.04 -7.34
CA TYR A 110 -13.43 4.11 -6.49
C TYR A 110 -12.21 3.64 -5.71
N VAL A 111 -11.35 4.59 -5.34
CA VAL A 111 -10.20 4.36 -4.47
C VAL A 111 -10.31 5.22 -3.21
N ASP A 112 -9.89 4.69 -2.06
CA ASP A 112 -9.96 5.38 -0.76
C ASP A 112 -8.71 6.20 -0.43
N ARG A 113 -7.63 6.05 -1.20
CA ARG A 113 -6.36 6.75 -0.98
C ARG A 113 -5.72 7.22 -2.27
N ILE A 114 -4.89 8.24 -2.14
CA ILE A 114 -3.98 8.68 -3.21
C ILE A 114 -2.95 7.58 -3.50
N GLY A 115 -2.66 7.34 -4.77
CA GLY A 115 -1.64 6.38 -5.18
C GLY A 115 -1.62 6.11 -6.68
N THR A 116 -0.65 5.32 -7.09
CA THR A 116 -0.55 4.79 -8.45
C THR A 116 -1.19 3.40 -8.48
N TYR A 117 -2.21 3.25 -9.31
CA TYR A 117 -3.00 2.03 -9.45
C TYR A 117 -2.75 1.36 -10.78
N ASN A 118 -2.63 0.04 -10.76
CA ASN A 118 -2.55 -0.79 -11.97
C ASN A 118 -3.88 -1.53 -12.14
N PHE A 119 -4.66 -1.11 -13.14
CA PHE A 119 -5.93 -1.74 -13.51
C PHE A 119 -5.71 -2.77 -14.60
N GLN A 120 -5.90 -4.01 -14.26
CA GLN A 120 -5.92 -5.12 -15.20
C GLN A 120 -7.36 -5.52 -15.48
N PHE A 121 -7.70 -5.69 -16.73
CA PHE A 121 -9.02 -6.16 -17.12
C PHE A 121 -8.94 -7.25 -18.20
N SER A 122 -9.99 -8.05 -18.27
CA SER A 122 -10.22 -9.03 -19.32
C SER A 122 -11.69 -9.02 -19.68
N ILE A 123 -12.00 -8.87 -20.94
CA ILE A 123 -13.37 -8.89 -21.46
C ILE A 123 -13.45 -9.81 -22.68
N GLN A 124 -14.50 -10.63 -22.73
CA GLN A 124 -14.83 -11.40 -23.90
C GLN A 124 -15.77 -10.61 -24.81
N LEU A 125 -15.35 -10.39 -26.02
CA LEU A 125 -16.13 -9.70 -27.05
C LEU A 125 -16.61 -10.74 -28.06
N VAL A 126 -17.92 -10.78 -28.30
CA VAL A 126 -18.55 -11.65 -29.28
C VAL A 126 -19.45 -10.83 -30.20
N LYS A 127 -19.52 -11.18 -31.47
CA LYS A 127 -20.45 -10.56 -32.39
C LYS A 127 -21.21 -11.58 -33.20
N ALA A 128 -22.45 -11.24 -33.56
CA ALA A 128 -23.36 -12.08 -34.37
C ALA A 128 -23.49 -11.62 -35.82
N SER A 129 -22.74 -10.60 -36.27
CA SER A 129 -22.87 -10.09 -37.65
C SER A 129 -21.76 -10.58 -38.56
N ALA A 130 -22.02 -10.71 -39.89
CA ALA A 130 -21.06 -11.21 -40.85
C ALA A 130 -19.86 -10.28 -41.08
N ASN A 131 -20.11 -8.97 -41.14
CA ASN A 131 -19.06 -7.99 -41.45
C ASN A 131 -18.15 -7.71 -40.27
N ALA A 132 -16.87 -7.47 -40.53
CA ALA A 132 -15.91 -7.07 -39.50
C ALA A 132 -16.41 -5.84 -38.69
N LYS A 133 -16.17 -5.87 -37.39
CA LYS A 133 -16.48 -4.76 -36.48
C LYS A 133 -15.23 -4.36 -35.71
N HIS A 134 -15.13 -3.10 -35.40
CA HIS A 134 -14.11 -2.55 -34.54
C HIS A 134 -14.72 -2.10 -33.23
N VAL A 135 -14.07 -2.46 -32.11
CA VAL A 135 -14.42 -2.01 -30.77
C VAL A 135 -13.25 -1.23 -30.27
N TYR A 136 -13.51 -0.04 -29.75
CA TYR A 136 -12.52 0.79 -29.07
C TYR A 136 -12.78 0.72 -27.59
N ILE A 137 -11.74 0.43 -26.81
CA ILE A 137 -11.81 0.36 -25.35
C ILE A 137 -10.85 1.39 -24.79
N TRP A 138 -11.33 2.22 -23.89
CA TRP A 138 -10.54 3.21 -23.16
C TRP A 138 -11.06 3.34 -21.74
N TYR A 139 -10.31 4.00 -20.90
CA TYR A 139 -10.76 4.29 -19.54
C TYR A 139 -11.04 5.78 -19.34
N ARG A 140 -11.78 6.05 -18.29
CA ARG A 140 -12.14 7.41 -17.84
C ARG A 140 -11.74 7.57 -16.39
N VAL A 141 -11.32 8.78 -16.04
CA VAL A 141 -11.08 9.19 -14.64
C VAL A 141 -12.05 10.31 -14.32
N ASN A 142 -12.82 10.15 -13.26
CA ASN A 142 -13.83 11.11 -12.80
C ASN A 142 -14.78 11.58 -13.93
N GLY A 143 -15.07 10.67 -14.87
CA GLY A 143 -15.94 10.93 -16.01
C GLY A 143 -15.28 11.58 -17.22
N ALA A 144 -14.01 11.95 -17.14
CA ALA A 144 -13.24 12.47 -18.27
C ALA A 144 -12.50 11.34 -19.01
N ASP A 145 -12.49 11.36 -20.33
CA ASP A 145 -11.76 10.39 -21.15
C ASP A 145 -10.24 10.58 -20.97
N ALA A 146 -9.54 9.48 -20.66
CA ALA A 146 -8.09 9.51 -20.57
C ALA A 146 -7.48 9.59 -21.97
N ALA A 147 -6.71 10.63 -22.24
CA ALA A 147 -6.07 10.83 -23.52
C ALA A 147 -5.16 9.64 -23.88
N ASN A 148 -5.16 9.24 -25.15
CA ASN A 148 -4.32 8.18 -25.71
C ASN A 148 -4.51 6.78 -25.06
N SER A 149 -5.60 6.54 -24.34
CA SER A 149 -5.90 5.25 -23.73
C SER A 149 -6.70 4.30 -24.62
N ALA A 150 -7.25 4.77 -25.73
CA ALA A 150 -8.09 3.98 -26.61
C ALA A 150 -7.32 2.91 -27.38
N THR A 151 -7.72 1.66 -27.23
CA THR A 151 -7.18 0.51 -27.96
C THR A 151 -8.25 -0.10 -28.84
N LYS A 152 -7.89 -0.37 -30.10
CA LYS A 152 -8.80 -0.96 -31.10
C LYS A 152 -8.71 -2.48 -31.10
N VAL A 153 -9.85 -3.13 -30.96
CA VAL A 153 -10.01 -4.59 -31.14
C VAL A 153 -10.86 -4.86 -32.38
N THR A 154 -10.46 -5.80 -33.20
CA THR A 154 -11.18 -6.16 -34.44
C THR A 154 -11.81 -7.53 -34.33
N LEU A 155 -13.12 -7.63 -34.54
CA LEU A 155 -13.89 -8.86 -34.61
C LEU A 155 -14.15 -9.17 -36.10
N ALA A 156 -13.45 -10.14 -36.67
CA ALA A 156 -13.33 -10.30 -38.12
C ALA A 156 -14.52 -10.96 -38.83
N GLY A 157 -15.24 -11.90 -38.23
CA GLY A 157 -16.26 -12.70 -38.89
C GLY A 157 -17.55 -12.88 -38.08
N ASN A 158 -18.51 -13.59 -38.61
CA ASN A 158 -19.71 -14.02 -37.92
C ASN A 158 -19.33 -14.98 -36.78
N GLY A 159 -19.89 -14.81 -35.60
CA GLY A 159 -19.54 -15.59 -34.42
C GLY A 159 -18.11 -15.34 -33.90
N ALA A 160 -17.39 -14.34 -34.44
CA ALA A 160 -16.04 -14.04 -33.94
C ALA A 160 -16.06 -13.65 -32.47
N ALA A 161 -15.21 -14.33 -31.72
CA ALA A 161 -14.97 -14.06 -30.31
C ALA A 161 -13.50 -13.66 -30.12
N VAL A 162 -13.26 -12.66 -29.30
CA VAL A 162 -11.92 -12.16 -28.95
C VAL A 162 -11.88 -11.84 -27.46
N VAL A 163 -10.80 -12.24 -26.80
CA VAL A 163 -10.51 -11.77 -25.46
C VAL A 163 -9.65 -10.51 -25.56
N ALA A 164 -10.15 -9.40 -25.05
CA ALA A 164 -9.41 -8.16 -24.88
C ALA A 164 -8.92 -8.07 -23.44
N ALA A 165 -7.61 -8.07 -23.25
CA ALA A 165 -7.00 -8.02 -21.93
C ALA A 165 -5.70 -7.22 -21.99
N TRP A 166 -5.61 -6.19 -21.16
CA TRP A 166 -4.40 -5.40 -20.91
C TRP A 166 -4.56 -4.63 -19.60
N ASN A 167 -3.63 -3.79 -19.29
CA ASN A 167 -3.66 -2.97 -18.08
C ASN A 167 -3.45 -1.49 -18.37
N PHE A 168 -3.92 -0.68 -17.46
CA PHE A 168 -3.65 0.76 -17.40
C PHE A 168 -2.98 1.08 -16.06
N VAL A 169 -2.03 2.01 -16.08
CA VAL A 169 -1.41 2.55 -14.87
C VAL A 169 -1.85 4.01 -14.73
N VAL A 170 -2.44 4.35 -13.60
CA VAL A 170 -3.11 5.64 -13.37
C VAL A 170 -2.80 6.15 -11.98
N GLU A 171 -2.53 7.44 -11.85
CA GLU A 171 -2.46 8.13 -10.57
C GLU A 171 -3.86 8.63 -10.18
N LEU A 172 -4.30 8.31 -8.99
CA LEU A 172 -5.61 8.70 -8.46
C LEU A 172 -5.47 9.28 -7.06
N ASN A 173 -6.32 10.24 -6.74
CA ASN A 173 -6.50 10.77 -5.38
C ASN A 173 -7.55 9.97 -4.62
N ALA A 174 -7.59 10.13 -3.31
CA ALA A 174 -8.66 9.55 -2.50
C ALA A 174 -10.03 10.07 -2.96
N GLY A 175 -10.96 9.15 -3.20
CA GLY A 175 -12.30 9.45 -3.71
C GLY A 175 -12.42 9.55 -5.23
N ASP A 176 -11.31 9.50 -5.97
CA ASP A 176 -11.36 9.38 -7.43
C ASP A 176 -11.91 8.03 -7.86
N TYR A 177 -12.43 7.98 -9.08
CA TYR A 177 -12.87 6.74 -9.72
C TYR A 177 -12.41 6.63 -11.16
N PHE A 178 -12.25 5.42 -11.59
CA PHE A 178 -12.10 5.10 -13.00
C PHE A 178 -13.25 4.20 -13.47
#